data_b8be5fe1a46791ec238c2820247e8b79
#
_entry.id   b8be5fe1a46791ec238c2820247e8b79
#
_cell.length_a   1.000
_cell.length_b   1.000
_cell.length_c   1.000
_cell.angle_alpha   90.00
_cell.angle_beta   90.00
_cell.angle_gamma   90.00
#
_symmetry.space_group_name_H-M   'P 1'
#
loop_
_entity.id
_entity.type
_entity.pdbx_description
1 polymer ?
#
loop_
_entity_poly.entity_id
_entity_poly.type
_entity_poly.pdbx_seq_one_letter_code
_entity_poly.pdbx_strand_id
1 'polypeptide(L)'
;AELVIVRAKEGITLQAPDLELSPEKPDSTVEAIFFLISPKENPGQHLRILAQIARLVDGDTFNEEWQSAADELQLKEVLLMQENFLFITLRYDSKAAVLIGKSLKEIDLPPGNLIPVVRRGHKNIIPQGETVLEEGDRLTILGEPESLKDIRSQYFAG
;
A
#
# COMPACT_ATOMS: atom_id res chain seq x y z
N ALA A 1 -10.96 5.50 -18.90
CA ALA A 1 -11.55 5.25 -17.58
C ALA A 1 -10.95 6.21 -16.57
N GLU A 2 -11.77 6.71 -15.68
CA GLU A 2 -11.37 7.57 -14.56
C GLU A 2 -11.76 6.91 -13.25
N LEU A 3 -10.91 7.00 -12.24
CA LEU A 3 -11.14 6.48 -10.91
C LEU A 3 -11.03 7.63 -9.91
N VAL A 4 -12.13 7.92 -9.22
CA VAL A 4 -12.17 8.87 -8.10
C VAL A 4 -12.30 8.07 -6.81
N ILE A 5 -11.47 8.37 -5.83
CA ILE A 5 -11.42 7.67 -4.56
C ILE A 5 -11.66 8.67 -3.44
N VAL A 6 -12.59 8.34 -2.58
CA VAL A 6 -12.93 9.16 -1.40
C VAL A 6 -12.60 8.35 -0.16
N ARG A 7 -11.82 8.96 0.74
CA ARG A 7 -11.53 8.44 2.06
C ARG A 7 -12.36 9.17 3.11
N ALA A 8 -13.08 8.43 3.92
CA ALA A 8 -13.76 8.93 5.10
C ALA A 8 -13.00 8.47 6.35
N LYS A 9 -12.25 9.37 6.99
CA LYS A 9 -11.40 9.02 8.16
C LYS A 9 -12.20 8.53 9.37
N GLU A 10 -13.41 9.03 9.55
CA GLU A 10 -14.31 8.67 10.67
C GLU A 10 -15.37 7.66 10.26
N GLY A 11 -15.31 7.19 9.00
CA GLY A 11 -16.34 6.35 8.41
C GLY A 11 -17.62 7.11 8.09
N ILE A 12 -18.39 6.59 7.14
CA ILE A 12 -19.70 7.10 6.74
C ILE A 12 -20.70 5.98 6.87
N THR A 13 -21.83 6.22 7.55
CA THR A 13 -22.95 5.28 7.52
C THR A 13 -23.79 5.56 6.27
N LEU A 14 -23.80 4.63 5.33
CA LEU A 14 -24.64 4.72 4.15
C LEU A 14 -26.04 4.20 4.49
N GLN A 15 -27.02 5.10 4.54
CA GLN A 15 -28.43 4.73 4.61
C GLN A 15 -28.93 4.45 3.18
N ALA A 16 -28.78 3.23 2.70
CA ALA A 16 -29.35 2.80 1.44
C ALA A 16 -30.38 1.71 1.73
N PRO A 17 -31.68 2.02 1.68
CA PRO A 17 -32.74 1.05 2.01
C PRO A 17 -32.77 -0.18 1.11
N ASP A 18 -32.15 -0.10 -0.08
CA ASP A 18 -32.12 -1.18 -1.07
C ASP A 18 -30.73 -1.84 -1.23
N LEU A 19 -29.73 -1.43 -0.47
CA LEU A 19 -28.40 -2.04 -0.49
C LEU A 19 -28.22 -2.85 0.81
N GLU A 20 -28.51 -4.14 0.74
CA GLU A 20 -28.09 -5.08 1.78
C GLU A 20 -26.56 -5.24 1.74
N LEU A 21 -25.84 -4.25 2.31
CA LEU A 21 -24.37 -4.22 2.32
C LEU A 21 -23.74 -5.32 3.17
N SER A 22 -24.48 -5.92 4.04
CA SER A 22 -24.24 -7.22 4.68
C SER A 22 -25.34 -7.46 5.74
N PRO A 23 -26.04 -8.59 5.74
CA PRO A 23 -27.04 -8.89 6.76
C PRO A 23 -26.45 -9.08 8.16
N GLU A 24 -25.13 -9.22 8.27
CA GLU A 24 -24.44 -9.52 9.54
C GLU A 24 -23.97 -8.28 10.31
N LYS A 25 -23.93 -7.07 9.71
CA LYS A 25 -23.51 -5.83 10.39
C LYS A 25 -24.34 -4.63 9.94
N PRO A 26 -25.48 -4.34 10.60
CA PRO A 26 -26.32 -3.19 10.27
C PRO A 26 -25.65 -1.82 10.48
N ASP A 27 -24.51 -1.76 11.20
CA ASP A 27 -23.75 -0.55 11.50
C ASP A 27 -22.39 -0.50 10.79
N SER A 28 -22.28 -1.07 9.60
CA SER A 28 -21.00 -1.01 8.87
C SER A 28 -20.71 0.41 8.38
N THR A 29 -19.65 1.00 8.92
CA THR A 29 -19.12 2.26 8.43
C THR A 29 -18.29 2.04 7.16
N VAL A 30 -18.51 2.88 6.15
CA VAL A 30 -17.75 2.88 4.90
C VAL A 30 -16.62 3.89 5.02
N GLU A 31 -15.39 3.43 4.93
CA GLU A 31 -14.18 4.26 5.04
C GLU A 31 -13.55 4.60 3.70
N ALA A 32 -13.90 3.87 2.65
CA ALA A 32 -13.42 4.08 1.29
C ALA A 32 -14.55 3.95 0.27
N ILE A 33 -14.64 4.90 -0.66
CA ILE A 33 -15.58 4.86 -1.78
C ILE A 33 -14.80 5.01 -3.08
N PHE A 34 -15.02 4.08 -4.01
CA PHE A 34 -14.39 4.07 -5.33
C PHE A 34 -15.41 4.36 -6.40
N PHE A 35 -15.27 5.48 -7.10
CA PHE A 35 -16.11 5.84 -8.25
C PHE A 35 -15.34 5.53 -9.53
N LEU A 36 -15.72 4.47 -10.23
CA LEU A 36 -15.13 4.11 -11.51
C LEU A 36 -16.03 4.52 -12.65
N ILE A 37 -15.54 5.43 -13.49
CA ILE A 37 -16.21 5.92 -14.69
C ILE A 37 -15.45 5.38 -15.91
N SER A 38 -16.13 4.63 -16.76
CA SER A 38 -15.53 4.03 -17.96
C SER A 38 -16.38 4.28 -19.19
N PRO A 39 -15.75 4.44 -20.38
CA PRO A 39 -16.47 4.50 -21.65
C PRO A 39 -17.30 3.22 -21.87
N LYS A 40 -18.49 3.36 -22.45
CA LYS A 40 -19.37 2.22 -22.74
C LYS A 40 -18.80 1.25 -23.78
N GLU A 41 -17.89 1.75 -24.61
CA GLU A 41 -17.29 1.00 -25.73
C GLU A 41 -16.31 -0.07 -25.26
N ASN A 42 -15.84 -0.02 -24.00
CA ASN A 42 -14.87 -0.98 -23.47
C ASN A 42 -15.27 -1.58 -22.11
N PRO A 43 -16.35 -2.39 -22.07
CA PRO A 43 -16.82 -2.98 -20.82
C PRO A 43 -15.81 -3.96 -20.20
N GLY A 44 -14.96 -4.59 -21.00
CA GLY A 44 -13.90 -5.48 -20.51
C GLY A 44 -12.83 -4.76 -19.70
N GLN A 45 -12.52 -3.50 -20.04
CA GLN A 45 -11.60 -2.68 -19.25
C GLN A 45 -12.21 -2.33 -17.89
N HIS A 46 -13.50 -1.97 -17.86
CA HIS A 46 -14.21 -1.67 -16.63
C HIS A 46 -14.15 -2.85 -15.63
N LEU A 47 -14.52 -4.05 -16.09
CA LEU A 47 -14.49 -5.26 -15.27
C LEU A 47 -13.08 -5.61 -14.78
N ARG A 48 -12.06 -5.38 -15.61
CA ARG A 48 -10.65 -5.62 -15.21
C ARG A 48 -10.23 -4.68 -14.09
N ILE A 49 -10.57 -3.39 -14.19
CA ILE A 49 -10.26 -2.40 -13.13
C ILE A 49 -11.00 -2.74 -11.84
N LEU A 50 -12.29 -3.11 -11.91
CA LEU A 50 -13.05 -3.54 -10.74
C LEU A 50 -12.42 -4.77 -10.07
N ALA A 51 -11.99 -5.76 -10.86
CA ALA A 51 -11.32 -6.94 -10.32
C ALA A 51 -9.97 -6.62 -9.67
N GLN A 52 -9.24 -5.61 -10.16
CA GLN A 52 -8.01 -5.13 -9.54
C GLN A 52 -8.29 -4.42 -8.21
N ILE A 53 -9.31 -3.55 -8.17
CA ILE A 53 -9.73 -2.87 -6.93
C ILE A 53 -10.20 -3.90 -5.89
N ALA A 54 -11.01 -4.88 -6.29
CA ALA A 54 -11.49 -5.92 -5.39
C ALA A 54 -10.34 -6.72 -4.76
N ARG A 55 -9.36 -7.15 -5.56
CA ARG A 55 -8.15 -7.84 -5.05
C ARG A 55 -7.32 -6.98 -4.11
N LEU A 56 -7.22 -5.67 -4.39
CA LEU A 56 -6.50 -4.74 -3.54
C LEU A 56 -7.18 -4.62 -2.16
N VAL A 57 -8.49 -4.41 -2.15
CA VAL A 57 -9.29 -4.22 -0.91
C VAL A 57 -9.38 -5.50 -0.09
N ASP A 58 -9.36 -6.67 -0.74
CA ASP A 58 -9.37 -8.00 -0.11
C ASP A 58 -8.00 -8.39 0.50
N GLY A 59 -6.97 -7.59 0.26
CA GLY A 59 -5.63 -7.83 0.80
C GLY A 59 -5.58 -7.67 2.31
N ASP A 60 -4.91 -8.60 3.01
CA ASP A 60 -4.83 -8.67 4.48
C ASP A 60 -4.36 -7.37 5.14
N THR A 61 -3.55 -6.55 4.46
CA THR A 61 -2.95 -5.33 4.99
C THR A 61 -3.64 -4.05 4.52
N PHE A 62 -4.57 -4.14 3.56
CA PHE A 62 -5.19 -2.96 2.97
C PHE A 62 -5.83 -2.04 4.01
N ASN A 63 -6.62 -2.58 4.92
CA ASN A 63 -7.32 -1.77 5.92
C ASN A 63 -6.35 -1.03 6.85
N GLU A 64 -5.31 -1.70 7.34
CA GLU A 64 -4.31 -1.06 8.21
C GLU A 64 -3.54 0.03 7.48
N GLU A 65 -3.09 -0.26 6.27
CA GLU A 65 -2.35 0.70 5.43
C GLU A 65 -3.24 1.88 5.01
N TRP A 66 -4.51 1.62 4.69
CA TRP A 66 -5.50 2.63 4.35
C TRP A 66 -5.78 3.57 5.52
N GLN A 67 -5.97 3.02 6.72
CA GLN A 67 -6.23 3.80 7.93
C GLN A 67 -5.00 4.58 8.40
N SER A 68 -3.81 4.00 8.31
CA SER A 68 -2.56 4.61 8.75
C SER A 68 -2.01 5.66 7.80
N ALA A 69 -2.47 5.70 6.54
CA ALA A 69 -1.99 6.67 5.55
C ALA A 69 -2.23 8.11 6.04
N ALA A 70 -1.16 8.89 6.19
CA ALA A 70 -1.24 10.25 6.73
C ALA A 70 -1.66 11.28 5.68
N ASP A 71 -1.31 11.07 4.41
CA ASP A 71 -1.49 12.00 3.32
C ASP A 71 -1.95 11.32 2.01
N GLU A 72 -2.29 12.15 1.01
CA GLU A 72 -2.72 11.68 -0.33
C GLU A 72 -1.66 10.81 -1.01
N LEU A 73 -0.39 11.10 -0.79
CA LEU A 73 0.69 10.35 -1.41
C LEU A 73 0.75 8.92 -0.87
N GLN A 74 0.62 8.77 0.46
CA GLN A 74 0.55 7.46 1.08
C GLN A 74 -0.69 6.68 0.65
N LEU A 75 -1.85 7.35 0.52
CA LEU A 75 -3.05 6.71 -0.05
C LEU A 75 -2.83 6.22 -1.48
N LYS A 76 -2.15 7.02 -2.32
CA LYS A 76 -1.79 6.60 -3.67
C LYS A 76 -0.84 5.40 -3.66
N GLU A 77 0.11 5.36 -2.72
CA GLU A 77 1.01 4.20 -2.57
C GLU A 77 0.23 2.93 -2.21
N VAL A 78 -0.72 3.00 -1.26
CA VAL A 78 -1.61 1.88 -0.91
C VAL A 78 -2.39 1.38 -2.13
N LEU A 79 -2.88 2.29 -2.98
CA LEU A 79 -3.66 1.96 -4.17
C LEU A 79 -2.81 1.46 -5.34
N LEU A 80 -1.56 1.92 -5.42
CA LEU A 80 -0.61 1.51 -6.45
C LEU A 80 0.20 0.28 -6.05
N MET A 81 -0.07 -0.30 -4.87
CA MET A 81 0.50 -1.57 -4.46
C MET A 81 0.12 -2.66 -5.46
N GLN A 82 0.85 -2.66 -6.56
CA GLN A 82 0.92 -3.83 -7.42
C GLN A 82 1.68 -4.90 -6.63
N GLU A 83 1.39 -6.14 -6.89
CA GLU A 83 2.00 -7.31 -6.24
C GLU A 83 3.55 -7.29 -6.22
N ASN A 84 4.16 -6.39 -7.01
CA ASN A 84 5.60 -6.27 -7.20
C ASN A 84 6.27 -5.17 -6.37
N PHE A 85 5.55 -4.44 -5.51
CA PHE A 85 6.11 -3.38 -4.67
C PHE A 85 5.82 -3.61 -3.20
N LEU A 86 6.80 -3.28 -2.37
CA LEU A 86 6.68 -3.27 -0.92
C LEU A 86 7.26 -1.96 -0.39
N PHE A 87 6.54 -1.32 0.53
CA PHE A 87 7.00 -0.10 1.20
C PHE A 87 7.31 -0.39 2.66
N ILE A 88 8.50 0.00 3.13
CA ILE A 88 8.93 -0.18 4.51
C ILE A 88 9.31 1.19 5.07
N THR A 89 8.66 1.63 6.15
CA THR A 89 9.08 2.81 6.90
C THR A 89 9.97 2.37 8.06
N LEU A 90 11.17 2.93 8.13
CA LEU A 90 12.15 2.61 9.16
C LEU A 90 11.82 3.35 10.45
N ARG A 91 11.54 2.62 11.51
CA ARG A 91 11.24 3.16 12.84
C ARG A 91 11.94 2.34 13.90
N TYR A 92 12.43 2.99 14.95
CA TYR A 92 13.10 2.30 16.06
C TYR A 92 12.18 1.34 16.82
N ASP A 93 10.87 1.58 16.79
CA ASP A 93 9.84 0.74 17.43
C ASP A 93 9.33 -0.41 16.54
N SER A 94 9.93 -0.64 15.38
CA SER A 94 9.54 -1.68 14.42
C SER A 94 10.64 -2.73 14.21
N LYS A 95 10.30 -3.88 13.63
CA LYS A 95 11.30 -4.90 13.24
C LYS A 95 12.27 -4.38 12.18
N ALA A 96 11.87 -3.39 11.38
CA ALA A 96 12.72 -2.75 10.39
C ALA A 96 13.83 -1.87 11.02
N ALA A 97 13.82 -1.65 12.34
CA ALA A 97 14.87 -0.92 13.06
C ALA A 97 16.28 -1.48 12.81
N VAL A 98 16.40 -2.78 12.55
CA VAL A 98 17.67 -3.45 12.25
C VAL A 98 18.36 -2.93 10.97
N LEU A 99 17.63 -2.21 10.13
CA LEU A 99 18.13 -1.59 8.89
C LEU A 99 18.66 -0.17 9.13
N ILE A 100 18.26 0.49 10.22
CA ILE A 100 18.69 1.86 10.53
C ILE A 100 20.20 1.87 10.81
N GLY A 101 20.90 2.79 10.18
CA GLY A 101 22.35 2.93 10.29
C GLY A 101 23.17 2.03 9.36
N LYS A 102 22.53 1.09 8.65
CA LYS A 102 23.20 0.27 7.64
C LYS A 102 23.24 0.97 6.29
N SER A 103 24.29 0.74 5.53
CA SER A 103 24.32 1.06 4.10
C SER A 103 23.57 0.00 3.29
N LEU A 104 23.04 0.37 2.11
CA LEU A 104 22.28 -0.58 1.28
C LEU A 104 23.06 -1.82 0.89
N LYS A 105 24.37 -1.72 0.70
CA LYS A 105 25.24 -2.86 0.39
C LYS A 105 25.38 -3.88 1.54
N GLU A 106 25.03 -3.47 2.78
CA GLU A 106 25.04 -4.33 3.97
C GLU A 106 23.70 -5.01 4.21
N ILE A 107 22.69 -4.68 3.39
CA ILE A 107 21.36 -5.29 3.48
C ILE A 107 21.31 -6.49 2.55
N ASP A 108 21.08 -7.65 3.13
CA ASP A 108 20.90 -8.88 2.37
C ASP A 108 19.43 -8.97 1.88
N LEU A 109 19.21 -8.49 0.65
CA LEU A 109 17.92 -8.66 -0.01
C LEU A 109 17.93 -9.97 -0.80
N PRO A 110 16.84 -10.76 -0.75
CA PRO A 110 16.71 -11.94 -1.60
C PRO A 110 16.93 -11.59 -3.08
N PRO A 111 17.52 -12.49 -3.89
CA PRO A 111 17.74 -12.25 -5.31
C PRO A 111 16.47 -11.82 -6.03
N GLY A 112 16.59 -10.92 -7.00
CA GLY A 112 15.44 -10.39 -7.75
C GLY A 112 14.73 -9.21 -7.11
N ASN A 113 15.20 -8.75 -5.94
CA ASN A 113 14.66 -7.56 -5.27
C ASN A 113 15.61 -6.36 -5.43
N LEU A 114 15.01 -5.17 -5.51
CA LEU A 114 15.70 -3.90 -5.70
C LEU A 114 15.07 -2.82 -4.82
N ILE A 115 15.87 -1.91 -4.28
CA ILE A 115 15.40 -0.67 -3.63
C ILE A 115 15.64 0.50 -4.61
N PRO A 116 14.66 0.84 -5.47
CA PRO A 116 14.84 1.92 -6.46
C PRO A 116 14.79 3.32 -5.85
N VAL A 117 14.09 3.49 -4.73
CA VAL A 117 13.88 4.80 -4.09
C VAL A 117 13.88 4.67 -2.58
N VAL A 118 14.56 5.61 -1.93
CA VAL A 118 14.45 5.89 -0.50
C VAL A 118 13.86 7.29 -0.35
N ARG A 119 12.72 7.41 0.33
CA ARG A 119 12.13 8.71 0.67
C ARG A 119 12.53 9.10 2.09
N ARG A 120 13.22 10.23 2.20
CA ARG A 120 13.64 10.84 3.46
C ARG A 120 12.94 12.19 3.64
N GLY A 121 11.93 12.22 4.51
CA GLY A 121 11.04 13.37 4.62
C GLY A 121 10.31 13.65 3.29
N HIS A 122 10.58 14.82 2.70
CA HIS A 122 10.00 15.21 1.40
C HIS A 122 10.91 14.96 0.19
N LYS A 123 12.09 14.35 0.40
CA LYS A 123 13.07 14.11 -0.67
C LYS A 123 13.04 12.66 -1.10
N ASN A 124 13.02 12.44 -2.41
CA ASN A 124 13.28 11.14 -3.01
C ASN A 124 14.75 11.01 -3.32
N ILE A 125 15.38 9.97 -2.81
CA ILE A 125 16.79 9.63 -3.01
C ILE A 125 16.81 8.41 -3.92
N ILE A 126 17.56 8.49 -5.02
CA ILE A 126 17.94 7.31 -5.80
C ILE A 126 19.16 6.73 -5.10
N PRO A 127 19.01 5.60 -4.38
CA PRO A 127 20.05 5.16 -3.50
C PRO A 127 21.20 4.48 -4.27
N GLN A 128 22.36 4.51 -3.65
CA GLN A 128 23.55 3.75 -4.06
C GLN A 128 23.93 2.78 -2.95
N GLY A 129 24.86 1.85 -3.22
CA GLY A 129 25.28 0.86 -2.22
C GLY A 129 25.75 1.47 -0.90
N GLU A 130 26.37 2.64 -0.94
CA GLU A 130 26.88 3.40 0.22
C GLU A 130 25.80 4.26 0.91
N THR A 131 24.59 4.33 0.38
CA THR A 131 23.50 5.09 1.01
C THR A 131 23.17 4.49 2.36
N VAL A 132 23.39 5.26 3.42
CA VAL A 132 23.06 4.86 4.79
C VAL A 132 21.61 5.18 5.08
N LEU A 133 20.91 4.21 5.64
CA LEU A 133 19.51 4.33 6.00
C LEU A 133 19.34 5.00 7.36
N GLU A 134 18.34 5.89 7.47
CA GLU A 134 18.05 6.66 8.67
C GLU A 134 16.63 6.38 9.16
N GLU A 135 16.39 6.68 10.43
CA GLU A 135 15.02 6.64 10.97
C GLU A 135 14.11 7.59 10.19
N GLY A 136 12.88 7.13 9.93
CA GLY A 136 11.90 7.86 9.14
C GLY A 136 12.08 7.69 7.63
N ASP A 137 13.12 7.01 7.17
CA ASP A 137 13.25 6.66 5.76
C ASP A 137 12.13 5.70 5.36
N ARG A 138 11.54 5.93 4.19
CA ARG A 138 10.61 5.02 3.56
C ARG A 138 11.25 4.40 2.34
N LEU A 139 11.46 3.10 2.42
CA LEU A 139 12.03 2.30 1.34
C LEU A 139 10.93 1.85 0.41
N THR A 140 11.14 1.97 -0.90
CA THR A 140 10.37 1.27 -1.92
C THR A 140 11.16 0.05 -2.36
N ILE A 141 10.61 -1.14 -2.20
CA ILE A 141 11.23 -2.40 -2.65
C ILE A 141 10.43 -2.92 -3.82
N LEU A 142 11.11 -3.23 -4.90
CA LEU A 142 10.56 -3.88 -6.10
C LEU A 142 11.04 -5.32 -6.13
N GLY A 143 10.16 -6.28 -6.39
CA GLY A 143 10.54 -7.69 -6.47
C GLY A 143 9.39 -8.60 -6.91
N GLU A 144 9.66 -9.88 -6.94
CA GLU A 144 8.65 -10.90 -7.20
C GLU A 144 7.69 -11.03 -6.00
N PRO A 145 6.38 -11.26 -6.22
CA PRO A 145 5.37 -11.29 -5.15
C PRO A 145 5.72 -12.22 -3.99
N GLU A 146 6.23 -13.42 -4.28
CA GLU A 146 6.60 -14.40 -3.25
C GLU A 146 7.78 -13.90 -2.41
N SER A 147 8.79 -13.31 -3.05
CA SER A 147 9.96 -12.76 -2.36
C SER A 147 9.58 -11.56 -1.50
N LEU A 148 8.66 -10.71 -1.96
CA LEU A 148 8.15 -9.57 -1.19
C LEU A 148 7.34 -10.01 0.03
N LYS A 149 6.61 -11.14 -0.03
CA LYS A 149 5.94 -11.74 1.13
C LYS A 149 6.95 -12.16 2.20
N ASP A 150 8.08 -12.75 1.80
CA ASP A 150 9.14 -13.14 2.73
C ASP A 150 9.74 -11.92 3.41
N ILE A 151 10.06 -10.87 2.65
CA ILE A 151 10.56 -9.59 3.18
C ILE A 151 9.52 -8.95 4.11
N ARG A 152 8.24 -8.98 3.74
CA ARG A 152 7.15 -8.48 4.58
C ARG A 152 7.10 -9.23 5.91
N SER A 153 7.12 -10.56 5.90
CA SER A 153 7.10 -11.36 7.13
C SER A 153 8.29 -11.08 8.04
N GLN A 154 9.45 -10.79 7.46
CA GLN A 154 10.69 -10.48 8.19
C GLN A 154 10.61 -9.14 8.91
N TYR A 155 10.04 -8.09 8.27
CA TYR A 155 10.09 -6.72 8.76
C TYR A 155 8.77 -6.16 9.27
N PHE A 156 7.62 -6.81 9.02
CA PHE A 156 6.30 -6.34 9.43
C PHE A 156 5.56 -7.26 10.41
N ALA A 157 5.83 -8.58 10.42
CA ALA A 157 5.10 -9.48 11.31
C ALA A 157 5.41 -9.18 12.79
N GLY A 158 4.48 -8.56 13.47
CA GLY A 158 4.48 -8.27 14.89
C GLY A 158 3.11 -7.86 15.34
#